data_09cb2bf929988ecd840463a47a3ee22e
#
_entry.id   09cb2bf929988ecd840463a47a3ee22e
#
_cell.length_a   1.000
_cell.length_b   1.000
_cell.length_c   1.000
_cell.angle_alpha   90.00
_cell.angle_beta   90.00
_cell.angle_gamma   90.00
#
_symmetry.space_group_name_H-M   'P 1'
#
loop_
_entity.id
_entity.type
_entity.pdbx_description
1 polymer ?
#
loop_
_entity_poly.entity_id
_entity_poly.type
_entity_poly.pdbx_seq_one_letter_code
_entity_poly.pdbx_strand_id
1 'polypeptide(L)'
;IPHEGMYTKQELKELVAYCAARGIEVIPEIDVPGHNQALAAAYPEFFCFPNPDTKVKTDEGVTLHLICPHKPEVWKFYAAVFKELKDIFPSGIVHLGGDEAPLEKTWAKCPLSIQYREQKGMKDVHEELKEFIKKMSSMLAVHGKRIQLWYEKPWARANIYNKGDTVFTWRMGLTPSTIT
;
A
#
# COMPACT_ATOMS: atom_id res chain seq x y z
N ILE A 1 10.39 22.90 17.29
CA ILE A 1 11.42 22.93 16.22
C ILE A 1 10.83 22.11 15.07
N PRO A 2 10.74 22.68 13.85
CA PRO A 2 10.33 21.88 12.69
C PRO A 2 11.24 20.67 12.56
N HIS A 3 10.65 19.49 12.36
CA HIS A 3 11.38 18.27 12.12
C HIS A 3 11.00 17.77 10.73
N GLU A 4 11.89 18.00 9.77
CA GLU A 4 11.72 17.61 8.38
C GLU A 4 13.04 17.09 7.83
N GLY A 5 12.95 16.20 6.86
CA GLY A 5 14.12 15.65 6.19
C GLY A 5 13.71 14.68 5.09
N MET A 6 14.65 14.40 4.21
CA MET A 6 14.49 13.43 3.13
C MET A 6 15.82 12.70 2.92
N TYR A 7 15.78 11.39 2.82
CA TYR A 7 16.92 10.61 2.37
C TYR A 7 17.09 10.75 0.85
N THR A 8 18.31 10.99 0.42
CA THR A 8 18.67 10.87 -0.99
C THR A 8 18.72 9.39 -1.38
N LYS A 9 18.62 9.12 -2.67
CA LYS A 9 18.79 7.74 -3.19
C LYS A 9 20.15 7.14 -2.81
N GLN A 10 21.18 7.97 -2.75
CA GLN A 10 22.52 7.54 -2.38
C GLN A 10 22.58 7.13 -0.91
N GLU A 11 22.03 7.93 -0.02
CA GLU A 11 21.95 7.62 1.42
C GLU A 11 21.14 6.33 1.68
N LEU A 12 20.03 6.12 0.94
CA LEU A 12 19.28 4.86 1.04
C LEU A 12 20.10 3.66 0.58
N LYS A 13 20.86 3.77 -0.51
CA LYS A 13 21.77 2.70 -0.96
C LYS A 13 22.88 2.41 0.05
N GLU A 14 23.43 3.43 0.66
CA GLU A 14 24.44 3.30 1.71
C GLU A 14 23.86 2.62 2.96
N LEU A 15 22.63 2.98 3.37
CA LEU A 15 21.91 2.31 4.44
C LEU A 15 21.68 0.83 4.13
N VAL A 16 21.22 0.52 2.92
CA VAL A 16 21.02 -0.87 2.46
C VAL A 16 22.33 -1.65 2.50
N ALA A 17 23.43 -1.08 2.01
CA ALA A 17 24.74 -1.73 2.04
C ALA A 17 25.25 -1.92 3.47
N TYR A 18 25.05 -0.93 4.35
CA TYR A 18 25.40 -1.02 5.77
C TYR A 18 24.65 -2.16 6.48
N CYS A 19 23.36 -2.32 6.22
CA CYS A 19 22.54 -3.39 6.76
C CYS A 19 22.97 -4.75 6.21
N ALA A 20 23.16 -4.84 4.89
CA ALA A 20 23.57 -6.09 4.23
C ALA A 20 24.91 -6.62 4.76
N ALA A 21 25.90 -5.75 5.03
CA ALA A 21 27.17 -6.13 5.65
C ALA A 21 27.02 -6.72 7.06
N ARG A 22 25.83 -6.62 7.66
CA ARG A 22 25.47 -7.14 8.98
C ARG A 22 24.46 -8.29 8.91
N GLY A 23 24.22 -8.83 7.72
CA GLY A 23 23.23 -9.90 7.52
C GLY A 23 21.77 -9.45 7.65
N ILE A 24 21.50 -8.14 7.53
CA ILE A 24 20.14 -7.58 7.62
C ILE A 24 19.65 -7.22 6.21
N GLU A 25 18.55 -7.82 5.81
CA GLU A 25 17.84 -7.44 4.58
C GLU A 25 16.91 -6.25 4.86
N VAL A 26 17.00 -5.21 4.04
CA VAL A 26 16.11 -4.04 4.11
C VAL A 26 14.96 -4.23 3.12
N ILE A 27 13.75 -4.37 3.63
CA ILE A 27 12.53 -4.49 2.84
C ILE A 27 11.81 -3.14 2.85
N PRO A 28 11.64 -2.48 1.69
CA PRO A 28 10.89 -1.23 1.65
C PRO A 28 9.39 -1.48 1.84
N GLU A 29 8.73 -0.60 2.57
CA GLU A 29 7.27 -0.58 2.70
C GLU A 29 6.69 0.63 1.99
N ILE A 30 5.69 0.38 1.15
CA ILE A 30 4.86 1.38 0.47
C ILE A 30 3.42 1.05 0.82
N ASP A 31 2.90 1.67 1.85
CA ASP A 31 1.58 1.37 2.36
C ASP A 31 0.47 1.83 1.41
N VAL A 32 -0.44 0.90 1.09
CA VAL A 32 -1.59 1.10 0.20
C VAL A 32 -2.77 0.21 0.62
N PRO A 33 -4.00 0.65 0.42
CA PRO A 33 -4.45 1.95 -0.12
C PRO A 33 -4.57 3.05 0.93
N GLY A 34 -4.36 2.73 2.21
CA GLY A 34 -4.43 3.61 3.37
C GLY A 34 -3.10 4.28 3.72
N HIS A 35 -3.07 4.92 4.88
CA HIS A 35 -1.90 5.58 5.49
C HIS A 35 -1.15 6.57 4.56
N ASN A 36 -1.87 7.18 3.61
CA ASN A 36 -1.32 7.98 2.52
C ASN A 36 -1.60 9.50 2.66
N GLN A 37 -1.69 10.02 3.88
CA GLN A 37 -2.05 11.43 4.04
C GLN A 37 -0.96 12.38 3.53
N ALA A 38 0.31 12.04 3.66
CA ALA A 38 1.39 12.81 3.06
C ALA A 38 1.27 12.86 1.53
N LEU A 39 0.93 11.71 0.92
CA LEU A 39 0.64 11.65 -0.52
C LEU A 39 -0.61 12.46 -0.87
N ALA A 40 -1.65 12.45 -0.04
CA ALA A 40 -2.86 13.24 -0.27
C ALA A 40 -2.62 14.75 -0.18
N ALA A 41 -1.67 15.18 0.64
CA ALA A 41 -1.25 16.57 0.70
C ALA A 41 -0.46 16.99 -0.55
N ALA A 42 0.34 16.10 -1.13
CA ALA A 42 1.16 16.36 -2.31
C ALA A 42 0.40 16.17 -3.63
N TYR A 43 -0.51 15.21 -3.69
CA TYR A 43 -1.25 14.80 -4.90
C TYR A 43 -2.72 14.51 -4.55
N PRO A 44 -3.50 15.51 -4.13
CA PRO A 44 -4.89 15.30 -3.71
C PRO A 44 -5.75 14.66 -4.80
N GLU A 45 -5.43 14.88 -6.07
CA GLU A 45 -6.12 14.31 -7.22
C GLU A 45 -6.04 12.78 -7.29
N PHE A 46 -5.12 12.11 -6.58
CA PHE A 46 -5.02 10.65 -6.58
C PHE A 46 -6.08 9.98 -5.70
N PHE A 47 -6.78 10.74 -4.88
CA PHE A 47 -7.69 10.21 -3.86
C PHE A 47 -9.15 10.20 -4.30
N CYS A 48 -9.93 9.31 -3.68
CA CYS A 48 -11.37 9.18 -3.95
C CYS A 48 -12.14 10.48 -3.69
N PHE A 49 -11.73 11.20 -2.63
CA PHE A 49 -12.30 12.50 -2.25
C PHE A 49 -11.16 13.51 -2.17
N PRO A 50 -10.81 14.14 -3.31
CA PRO A 50 -9.74 15.12 -3.36
C PRO A 50 -10.03 16.32 -2.46
N ASN A 51 -9.06 16.71 -1.66
CA ASN A 51 -9.12 17.95 -0.90
C ASN A 51 -7.76 18.67 -1.02
N PRO A 52 -7.69 19.78 -1.76
CA PRO A 52 -6.45 20.54 -1.96
C PRO A 52 -5.91 21.18 -0.68
N ASP A 53 -6.75 21.32 0.35
CA ASP A 53 -6.34 21.86 1.65
C ASP A 53 -5.80 20.79 2.61
N THR A 54 -5.65 19.55 2.15
CA THR A 54 -5.08 18.46 2.95
C THR A 54 -3.66 18.80 3.37
N LYS A 55 -3.40 18.70 4.67
CA LYS A 55 -2.05 18.90 5.24
C LYS A 55 -1.50 17.59 5.73
N VAL A 56 -0.18 17.49 5.79
CA VAL A 56 0.48 16.34 6.41
C VAL A 56 0.04 16.25 7.88
N LYS A 57 -0.35 15.05 8.27
CA LYS A 57 -0.80 14.78 9.64
C LYS A 57 0.39 14.81 10.60
N THR A 58 0.21 15.42 11.76
CA THR A 58 1.22 15.54 12.81
C THR A 58 0.88 14.76 14.08
N ASP A 59 -0.28 14.08 14.08
CA ASP A 59 -0.80 13.27 15.16
C ASP A 59 -1.06 11.83 14.69
N GLU A 60 -1.26 10.92 15.62
CA GLU A 60 -1.54 9.50 15.34
C GLU A 60 -2.94 9.26 14.79
N GLY A 61 -3.16 8.08 14.20
CA GLY A 61 -4.46 7.52 13.84
C GLY A 61 -4.71 7.36 12.36
N VAL A 62 -5.80 6.66 12.08
CA VAL A 62 -6.25 6.33 10.73
C VAL A 62 -6.93 7.52 10.07
N THR A 63 -6.67 7.73 8.80
CA THR A 63 -7.32 8.77 8.01
C THR A 63 -8.25 8.18 6.94
N LEU A 64 -9.16 8.99 6.42
CA LEU A 64 -10.08 8.59 5.35
C LEU A 64 -9.47 8.78 3.94
N HIS A 65 -8.18 9.08 3.85
CA HIS A 65 -7.51 9.29 2.58
C HIS A 65 -7.08 7.96 1.97
N LEU A 66 -7.96 7.36 1.16
CA LEU A 66 -7.62 6.19 0.36
C LEU A 66 -7.37 6.58 -1.09
N ILE A 67 -6.33 6.02 -1.66
CA ILE A 67 -6.00 6.14 -3.07
C ILE A 67 -7.16 5.63 -3.91
N CYS A 68 -7.50 6.33 -5.00
CA CYS A 68 -8.55 5.89 -5.91
C CYS A 68 -7.97 4.99 -7.01
N PRO A 69 -8.30 3.70 -7.05
CA PRO A 69 -7.73 2.77 -8.02
C PRO A 69 -8.21 2.99 -9.46
N HIS A 70 -9.18 3.89 -9.66
CA HIS A 70 -9.79 4.14 -10.98
C HIS A 70 -9.23 5.39 -11.67
N LYS A 71 -8.20 5.98 -11.10
CA LYS A 71 -7.48 7.12 -11.68
C LYS A 71 -6.20 6.64 -12.36
N PRO A 72 -6.05 6.82 -13.68
CA PRO A 72 -4.86 6.36 -14.42
C PRO A 72 -3.54 6.92 -13.90
N GLU A 73 -3.57 8.14 -13.36
CA GLU A 73 -2.40 8.84 -12.80
C GLU A 73 -1.81 8.08 -11.62
N VAL A 74 -2.64 7.47 -10.80
CA VAL A 74 -2.22 6.63 -9.66
C VAL A 74 -1.31 5.49 -10.13
N TRP A 75 -1.70 4.80 -11.18
CA TRP A 75 -0.91 3.69 -11.71
C TRP A 75 0.40 4.12 -12.36
N LYS A 76 0.40 5.27 -13.04
CA LYS A 76 1.63 5.89 -13.58
C LYS A 76 2.60 6.26 -12.46
N PHE A 77 2.08 6.84 -11.38
CA PHE A 77 2.86 7.17 -10.20
C PHE A 77 3.51 5.93 -9.58
N TYR A 78 2.72 4.88 -9.27
CA TYR A 78 3.29 3.67 -8.67
C TYR A 78 4.24 2.92 -9.60
N ALA A 79 4.03 2.96 -10.91
CA ALA A 79 4.99 2.41 -11.86
C ALA A 79 6.36 3.11 -11.76
N ALA A 80 6.38 4.43 -11.59
CA ALA A 80 7.61 5.19 -11.39
C ALA A 80 8.25 4.87 -10.03
N VAL A 81 7.47 4.82 -8.95
CA VAL A 81 7.92 4.46 -7.60
C VAL A 81 8.55 3.05 -7.59
N PHE A 82 7.89 2.05 -8.15
CA PHE A 82 8.38 0.67 -8.17
C PHE A 82 9.65 0.49 -9.00
N LYS A 83 9.77 1.24 -10.09
CA LYS A 83 11.02 1.30 -10.86
C LYS A 83 12.18 1.85 -10.03
N GLU A 84 11.92 2.91 -9.27
CA GLU A 84 12.92 3.53 -8.40
C GLU A 84 13.30 2.62 -7.22
N LEU A 85 12.33 1.98 -6.58
CA LEU A 85 12.58 1.01 -5.51
C LEU A 85 13.47 -0.14 -5.95
N LYS A 86 13.28 -0.66 -7.16
CA LYS A 86 14.16 -1.69 -7.73
C LYS A 86 15.63 -1.27 -7.75
N ASP A 87 15.90 -0.01 -8.07
CA ASP A 87 17.26 0.51 -8.21
C ASP A 87 17.94 0.78 -6.86
N ILE A 88 17.13 0.94 -5.79
CA ILE A 88 17.62 1.26 -4.44
C ILE A 88 17.71 0.00 -3.57
N PHE A 89 16.66 -0.85 -3.59
CA PHE A 89 16.51 -1.99 -2.69
C PHE A 89 16.67 -3.31 -3.43
N PRO A 90 17.76 -4.07 -3.17
CA PRO A 90 18.01 -5.36 -3.81
C PRO A 90 17.08 -6.46 -3.33
N SER A 91 16.40 -6.30 -2.18
CA SER A 91 15.42 -7.25 -1.67
C SER A 91 14.46 -7.73 -2.76
N GLY A 92 14.19 -9.02 -2.83
CA GLY A 92 13.16 -9.60 -3.70
C GLY A 92 11.73 -9.30 -3.24
N ILE A 93 11.56 -8.47 -2.22
CA ILE A 93 10.29 -8.22 -1.53
C ILE A 93 10.03 -6.72 -1.44
N VAL A 94 8.76 -6.34 -1.58
CA VAL A 94 8.22 -5.03 -1.20
C VAL A 94 7.01 -5.27 -0.30
N HIS A 95 6.98 -4.64 0.86
CA HIS A 95 5.82 -4.66 1.73
C HIS A 95 4.83 -3.57 1.28
N LEU A 96 3.57 -3.94 1.09
CA LEU A 96 2.52 -3.01 0.64
C LEU A 96 1.65 -2.49 1.78
N GLY A 97 2.02 -2.76 3.03
CA GLY A 97 1.24 -2.36 4.19
C GLY A 97 -0.13 -3.02 4.19
N GLY A 98 -1.16 -2.22 3.96
CA GLY A 98 -2.52 -2.68 3.75
C GLY A 98 -3.37 -2.71 5.00
N ASP A 99 -2.82 -2.30 6.12
CA ASP A 99 -3.55 -2.25 7.38
C ASP A 99 -4.51 -1.05 7.44
N GLU A 100 -5.52 -1.22 8.27
CA GLU A 100 -6.44 -0.16 8.70
C GLU A 100 -7.11 0.65 7.57
N ALA A 101 -7.22 0.11 6.37
CA ALA A 101 -7.86 0.80 5.25
C ALA A 101 -9.39 0.92 5.45
N PRO A 102 -9.96 2.12 5.62
CA PRO A 102 -11.39 2.32 5.89
C PRO A 102 -12.24 2.24 4.61
N LEU A 103 -12.23 1.10 3.92
CA LEU A 103 -12.87 0.87 2.62
C LEU A 103 -14.36 1.24 2.62
N GLU A 104 -15.11 0.81 3.68
CA GLU A 104 -16.53 1.07 3.80
C GLU A 104 -16.88 2.56 3.97
N LYS A 105 -15.93 3.34 4.46
CA LYS A 105 -16.12 4.78 4.64
C LYS A 105 -15.68 5.59 3.42
N THR A 106 -14.91 4.97 2.52
CA THR A 106 -14.27 5.63 1.37
C THR A 106 -14.67 4.99 0.05
N TRP A 107 -14.08 3.87 -0.36
CA TRP A 107 -14.37 3.23 -1.66
C TRP A 107 -15.86 2.85 -1.82
N ALA A 108 -16.52 2.42 -0.74
CA ALA A 108 -17.95 2.13 -0.77
C ALA A 108 -18.79 3.34 -1.20
N LYS A 109 -18.28 4.56 -0.97
CA LYS A 109 -18.96 5.84 -1.28
C LYS A 109 -18.37 6.59 -2.46
N CYS A 110 -17.23 6.14 -2.99
CA CYS A 110 -16.55 6.76 -4.11
C CYS A 110 -17.32 6.50 -5.41
N PRO A 111 -17.76 7.53 -6.15
CA PRO A 111 -18.55 7.34 -7.38
C PRO A 111 -17.83 6.47 -8.42
N LEU A 112 -16.52 6.65 -8.60
CA LEU A 112 -15.73 5.84 -9.54
C LEU A 112 -15.64 4.37 -9.11
N SER A 113 -15.49 4.10 -7.81
CA SER A 113 -15.46 2.75 -7.26
C SER A 113 -16.84 2.08 -7.35
N ILE A 114 -17.93 2.82 -7.09
CA ILE A 114 -19.30 2.32 -7.25
C ILE A 114 -19.52 1.89 -8.70
N GLN A 115 -19.28 2.82 -9.64
CA GLN A 115 -19.43 2.55 -11.07
C GLN A 115 -18.60 1.35 -11.53
N TYR A 116 -17.37 1.25 -11.06
CA TYR A 116 -16.48 0.13 -11.43
C TYR A 116 -17.02 -1.21 -10.90
N ARG A 117 -17.44 -1.28 -9.63
CA ARG A 117 -18.01 -2.50 -9.07
C ARG A 117 -19.29 -2.93 -9.80
N GLU A 118 -20.17 -1.99 -10.12
CA GLU A 118 -21.38 -2.26 -10.91
C GLU A 118 -21.05 -2.84 -12.28
N GLN A 119 -20.12 -2.23 -13.01
CA GLN A 119 -19.67 -2.70 -14.33
C GLN A 119 -19.04 -4.10 -14.28
N LYS A 120 -18.40 -4.45 -13.18
CA LYS A 120 -17.71 -5.74 -12.98
C LYS A 120 -18.59 -6.80 -12.30
N GLY A 121 -19.76 -6.44 -11.82
CA GLY A 121 -20.63 -7.32 -11.04
C GLY A 121 -20.01 -7.73 -9.70
N MET A 122 -19.18 -6.88 -9.11
CA MET A 122 -18.53 -7.13 -7.82
C MET A 122 -19.53 -6.96 -6.68
N LYS A 123 -19.42 -7.82 -5.67
CA LYS A 123 -20.34 -7.83 -4.52
C LYS A 123 -20.08 -6.69 -3.55
N ASP A 124 -18.79 -6.37 -3.32
CA ASP A 124 -18.39 -5.40 -2.30
C ASP A 124 -17.01 -4.78 -2.58
N VAL A 125 -16.59 -3.90 -1.69
CA VAL A 125 -15.28 -3.20 -1.77
C VAL A 125 -14.09 -4.13 -1.55
N HIS A 126 -14.28 -5.32 -0.96
CA HIS A 126 -13.19 -6.25 -0.72
C HIS A 126 -12.81 -6.99 -2.00
N GLU A 127 -13.78 -7.26 -2.89
CA GLU A 127 -13.49 -7.79 -4.23
C GLU A 127 -12.69 -6.77 -5.06
N GLU A 128 -13.03 -5.48 -4.94
CA GLU A 128 -12.27 -4.38 -5.54
C GLU A 128 -10.85 -4.28 -4.97
N LEU A 129 -10.70 -4.39 -3.63
CA LEU A 129 -9.40 -4.42 -2.98
C LEU A 129 -8.54 -5.58 -3.47
N LYS A 130 -9.14 -6.75 -3.64
CA LYS A 130 -8.43 -7.93 -4.19
C LYS A 130 -7.85 -7.65 -5.57
N GLU A 131 -8.62 -7.04 -6.47
CA GLU A 131 -8.11 -6.63 -7.78
C GLU A 131 -7.02 -5.58 -7.68
N PHE A 132 -7.17 -4.60 -6.79
CA PHE A 132 -6.17 -3.58 -6.55
C PHE A 132 -4.83 -4.19 -6.11
N ILE A 133 -4.83 -5.05 -5.08
CA ILE A 133 -3.62 -5.72 -4.60
C ILE A 133 -3.01 -6.61 -5.67
N LYS A 134 -3.83 -7.36 -6.40
CA LYS A 134 -3.36 -8.18 -7.53
C LYS A 134 -2.66 -7.34 -8.61
N LYS A 135 -3.18 -6.17 -8.91
CA LYS A 135 -2.57 -5.25 -9.87
C LYS A 135 -1.25 -4.69 -9.36
N MET A 136 -1.18 -4.26 -8.09
CA MET A 136 0.07 -3.83 -7.45
C MET A 136 1.14 -4.95 -7.49
N SER A 137 0.74 -6.17 -7.11
CA SER A 137 1.61 -7.34 -7.17
C SER A 137 2.14 -7.60 -8.58
N SER A 138 1.27 -7.52 -9.59
CA SER A 138 1.66 -7.70 -11.00
C SER A 138 2.66 -6.64 -11.47
N MET A 139 2.48 -5.39 -11.04
CA MET A 139 3.41 -4.31 -11.37
C MET A 139 4.78 -4.51 -10.71
N LEU A 140 4.83 -5.00 -9.48
CA LEU A 140 6.08 -5.34 -8.78
C LEU A 140 6.75 -6.58 -9.36
N ALA A 141 5.97 -7.58 -9.82
CA ALA A 141 6.49 -8.80 -10.45
C ALA A 141 7.30 -8.51 -11.73
N VAL A 142 6.96 -7.46 -12.48
CA VAL A 142 7.76 -7.00 -13.65
C VAL A 142 9.20 -6.64 -13.24
N HIS A 143 9.41 -6.24 -12.00
CA HIS A 143 10.70 -5.92 -11.41
C HIS A 143 11.33 -7.08 -10.62
N GLY A 144 10.75 -8.29 -10.71
CA GLY A 144 11.22 -9.46 -9.95
C GLY A 144 10.92 -9.40 -8.45
N LYS A 145 9.96 -8.57 -8.03
CA LYS A 145 9.59 -8.39 -6.63
C LYS A 145 8.32 -9.17 -6.31
N ARG A 146 8.26 -9.71 -5.09
CA ARG A 146 7.06 -10.28 -4.47
C ARG A 146 6.51 -9.29 -3.45
N ILE A 147 5.24 -9.43 -3.08
CA ILE A 147 4.61 -8.60 -2.07
C ILE A 147 4.59 -9.26 -0.70
N GLN A 148 4.56 -8.42 0.34
CA GLN A 148 4.17 -8.76 1.70
C GLN A 148 3.08 -7.80 2.15
N LEU A 149 2.24 -8.21 3.10
CA LEU A 149 1.09 -7.45 3.60
C LEU A 149 0.94 -7.66 5.11
N TRP A 150 0.36 -6.67 5.80
CA TRP A 150 -0.15 -6.87 7.15
C TRP A 150 -1.41 -7.74 7.13
N TYR A 151 -1.59 -8.55 8.15
CA TYR A 151 -2.80 -9.35 8.30
C TYR A 151 -3.95 -8.50 8.81
N GLU A 152 -5.05 -8.49 8.06
CA GLU A 152 -6.32 -7.90 8.47
C GLU A 152 -7.45 -8.93 8.32
N LYS A 153 -8.26 -9.11 9.38
CA LYS A 153 -9.38 -10.08 9.37
C LYS A 153 -10.36 -9.88 8.20
N PRO A 154 -10.78 -8.66 7.86
CA PRO A 154 -11.66 -8.44 6.71
C PRO A 154 -11.04 -8.94 5.40
N TRP A 155 -9.74 -8.77 5.23
CA TRP A 155 -9.00 -9.18 4.04
C TRP A 155 -8.86 -10.71 3.94
N ALA A 156 -8.63 -11.37 5.07
CA ALA A 156 -8.62 -12.83 5.12
C ALA A 156 -9.99 -13.41 4.73
N ARG A 157 -11.08 -12.84 5.24
CA ARG A 157 -12.46 -13.25 4.88
C ARG A 157 -12.79 -13.02 3.40
N ALA A 158 -12.17 -12.02 2.78
CA ALA A 158 -12.32 -11.71 1.36
C ALA A 158 -11.37 -12.50 0.44
N ASN A 159 -10.57 -13.42 1.00
CA ASN A 159 -9.55 -14.18 0.25
C ASN A 159 -8.59 -13.29 -0.55
N ILE A 160 -8.09 -12.22 0.07
CA ILE A 160 -7.12 -11.32 -0.56
C ILE A 160 -5.75 -11.97 -0.61
N TYR A 161 -5.38 -12.71 0.44
CA TYR A 161 -4.11 -13.41 0.51
C TYR A 161 -4.16 -14.69 -0.33
N ASN A 162 -3.08 -14.93 -1.09
CA ASN A 162 -2.95 -16.15 -1.89
C ASN A 162 -2.08 -17.16 -1.14
N LYS A 163 -2.21 -18.44 -1.53
CA LYS A 163 -1.31 -19.48 -1.01
C LYS A 163 0.13 -19.17 -1.41
N GLY A 164 0.99 -19.03 -0.41
CA GLY A 164 2.40 -18.66 -0.60
C GLY A 164 2.72 -17.18 -0.38
N ASP A 165 1.71 -16.33 -0.17
CA ASP A 165 1.95 -14.95 0.28
C ASP A 165 2.51 -14.95 1.71
N THR A 166 3.42 -14.02 1.98
CA THR A 166 3.89 -13.78 3.35
C THR A 166 3.06 -12.67 3.97
N VAL A 167 2.42 -12.99 5.07
CA VAL A 167 1.54 -12.08 5.79
C VAL A 167 2.02 -11.96 7.23
N PHE A 168 2.14 -10.74 7.73
CA PHE A 168 2.57 -10.47 9.09
C PHE A 168 1.39 -10.12 9.99
N THR A 169 1.34 -10.76 11.16
CA THR A 169 0.40 -10.39 12.21
C THR A 169 1.01 -9.32 13.10
N TRP A 170 0.29 -8.26 13.35
CA TRP A 170 0.72 -7.14 14.20
C TRP A 170 -0.20 -6.90 15.40
N ARG A 171 -1.43 -7.47 15.36
CA ARG A 171 -2.39 -7.39 16.46
C ARG A 171 -2.21 -8.56 17.42
N MET A 172 -2.23 -8.29 18.72
CA MET A 172 -2.16 -9.34 19.75
C MET A 172 -3.35 -10.32 19.65
N GLY A 173 -3.10 -11.59 19.94
CA GLY A 173 -4.12 -12.65 19.92
C GLY A 173 -4.38 -13.29 18.55
N LEU A 174 -3.63 -12.90 17.52
CA LEU A 174 -3.63 -13.62 16.23
C LEU A 174 -2.54 -14.69 16.25
N THR A 175 -2.93 -15.93 16.00
CA THR A 175 -2.01 -17.06 15.86
C THR A 175 -1.95 -17.52 14.40
N PRO A 176 -0.86 -18.15 13.95
CA PRO A 176 -0.76 -18.69 12.58
C PRO A 176 -1.94 -19.61 12.20
N SER A 177 -2.52 -20.33 13.16
CA SER A 177 -3.70 -21.18 12.96
C SER A 177 -4.99 -20.42 12.65
N THR A 178 -5.03 -19.09 12.84
CA THR A 178 -6.18 -18.26 12.48
C THR A 178 -6.08 -17.66 11.07
N ILE A 179 -4.99 -17.97 10.35
CA ILE A 179 -4.66 -17.42 9.02
C ILE A 179 -4.90 -18.46 7.91
N THR A 180 -5.26 -19.69 8.26
CA THR A 180 -5.57 -20.78 7.30
C THR A 180 -7.00 -20.77 6.84
#